data_49fb7ddb714d32d21af9558fbd4b202a
#
_entry.id   49fb7ddb714d32d21af9558fbd4b202a
#
_cell.length_a   1.000
_cell.length_b   1.000
_cell.length_c   1.000
_cell.angle_alpha   90.00
_cell.angle_beta   90.00
_cell.angle_gamma   90.00
#
_symmetry.space_group_name_H-M   'P 1'
#
loop_
_entity.id
_entity.type
_entity.pdbx_description
1 polymer ?
#
loop_
_entity_poly.entity_id
_entity_poly.type
_entity_poly.pdbx_seq_one_letter_code
_entity_poly.pdbx_strand_id
1 'polypeptide(L)'
;MDTTTTSTIPTTTTTQQLFYPLGGSSIDIHPNARWQQNGITVAEGNREDNGTNQLSSPWDLYVDDDQTIYVADTANHRIVEWKWGATSGQVVAGGNGQGSGDHQLSSPLDMIVDKESDSLIISDYANRRVVRWSRRNGTSGETIISNINCLGLTMDENGSLYVVDTGKDEVRRY
;
A
#
# COMPACT_ATOMS: atom_id res chain seq x y z
N MET A 1 37.08 -17.57 -57.72
CA MET A 1 36.30 -16.44 -57.15
C MET A 1 35.33 -17.01 -56.16
N ASP A 2 35.76 -17.12 -54.87
CA ASP A 2 34.94 -17.64 -53.78
C ASP A 2 34.23 -16.50 -53.12
N THR A 3 32.91 -16.54 -53.11
CA THR A 3 32.06 -15.60 -52.37
C THR A 3 31.55 -16.28 -51.11
N THR A 4 32.23 -15.99 -50.01
CA THR A 4 31.80 -16.43 -48.68
C THR A 4 30.68 -15.49 -48.18
N THR A 5 29.47 -15.98 -48.12
CA THR A 5 28.31 -15.27 -47.52
C THR A 5 28.30 -15.54 -46.02
N THR A 6 28.61 -14.55 -45.22
CA THR A 6 28.52 -14.62 -43.78
C THR A 6 27.06 -14.33 -43.35
N SER A 7 26.37 -15.35 -42.87
CA SER A 7 25.03 -15.24 -42.26
C SER A 7 25.17 -14.78 -40.83
N THR A 8 24.73 -13.57 -40.55
CA THR A 8 24.58 -13.10 -39.16
C THR A 8 23.21 -13.51 -38.61
N ILE A 9 23.23 -14.36 -37.61
CA ILE A 9 22.02 -14.73 -36.80
C ILE A 9 21.71 -13.59 -35.86
N PRO A 10 20.50 -13.05 -35.86
CA PRO A 10 20.12 -12.05 -34.87
C PRO A 10 19.93 -12.72 -33.51
N THR A 11 20.73 -12.31 -32.53
CA THR A 11 20.59 -12.73 -31.13
C THR A 11 19.38 -12.01 -30.56
N THR A 12 18.25 -12.71 -30.49
CA THR A 12 17.07 -12.22 -29.76
C THR A 12 17.34 -12.38 -28.26
N THR A 13 17.68 -11.30 -27.61
CA THR A 13 17.77 -11.25 -26.15
C THR A 13 16.34 -11.28 -25.60
N THR A 14 15.85 -12.48 -25.26
CA THR A 14 14.61 -12.65 -24.53
C THR A 14 14.87 -12.21 -23.10
N THR A 15 14.42 -11.01 -22.74
CA THR A 15 14.36 -10.57 -21.35
C THR A 15 13.29 -11.40 -20.67
N GLN A 16 13.69 -12.47 -19.98
CA GLN A 16 12.81 -13.17 -19.06
C GLN A 16 12.50 -12.22 -17.90
N GLN A 17 11.30 -11.73 -17.85
CA GLN A 17 10.75 -11.04 -16.70
C GLN A 17 10.48 -12.10 -15.64
N LEU A 18 11.40 -12.21 -14.68
CA LEU A 18 11.24 -13.08 -13.52
C LEU A 18 10.16 -12.52 -12.63
N PHE A 19 8.96 -13.08 -12.72
CA PHE A 19 7.92 -12.87 -11.73
C PHE A 19 8.30 -13.62 -10.46
N TYR A 20 8.67 -12.91 -9.41
CA TYR A 20 8.77 -13.47 -8.07
C TYR A 20 7.40 -13.36 -7.41
N PRO A 21 6.81 -14.46 -6.89
CA PRO A 21 5.62 -14.35 -6.06
C PRO A 21 6.00 -13.66 -4.75
N LEU A 22 5.48 -12.46 -4.53
CA LEU A 22 5.56 -11.76 -3.26
C LEU A 22 4.53 -12.39 -2.31
N GLY A 23 4.84 -13.54 -1.76
CA GLY A 23 3.99 -14.23 -0.80
C GLY A 23 4.84 -14.88 0.26
N GLY A 24 4.95 -14.22 1.42
CA GLY A 24 5.62 -14.76 2.60
C GLY A 24 6.30 -13.67 3.41
N SER A 25 6.21 -13.76 4.70
CA SER A 25 6.65 -12.81 5.73
C SER A 25 8.18 -12.56 5.83
N SER A 26 8.93 -12.84 4.79
CA SER A 26 10.30 -12.38 4.63
C SER A 26 10.49 -11.90 3.19
N ILE A 27 10.76 -10.62 3.03
CA ILE A 27 11.21 -10.08 1.75
C ILE A 27 12.60 -10.68 1.49
N ASP A 28 12.66 -11.74 0.71
CA ASP A 28 13.91 -12.32 0.26
C ASP A 28 14.48 -11.41 -0.85
N ILE A 29 15.18 -10.35 -0.40
CA ILE A 29 15.85 -9.45 -1.34
C ILE A 29 16.94 -10.27 -2.04
N HIS A 30 16.76 -10.50 -3.34
CA HIS A 30 17.75 -11.22 -4.13
C HIS A 30 19.17 -10.61 -3.90
N PRO A 31 20.22 -11.41 -3.61
CA PRO A 31 21.55 -10.90 -3.28
C PRO A 31 22.14 -9.95 -4.32
N ASN A 32 21.66 -10.03 -5.57
CA ASN A 32 22.05 -9.15 -6.68
C ASN A 32 21.00 -8.10 -7.03
N ALA A 33 20.02 -7.83 -6.13
CA ALA A 33 19.06 -6.76 -6.35
C ALA A 33 19.81 -5.43 -6.53
N ARG A 34 19.46 -4.71 -7.60
CA ARG A 34 20.03 -3.39 -7.89
C ARG A 34 18.90 -2.38 -7.91
N TRP A 35 19.04 -1.39 -7.05
CA TRP A 35 18.11 -0.26 -7.02
C TRP A 35 18.57 0.80 -8.02
N GLN A 36 17.64 1.28 -8.84
CA GLN A 36 17.93 2.42 -9.72
C GLN A 36 17.88 3.72 -8.90
N GLN A 37 18.80 4.64 -9.18
CA GLN A 37 18.81 5.95 -8.50
C GLN A 37 17.57 6.79 -8.88
N ASN A 38 17.07 6.63 -10.10
CA ASN A 38 15.90 7.34 -10.57
C ASN A 38 14.68 6.44 -10.43
N GLY A 39 13.82 6.71 -9.44
CA GLY A 39 12.52 6.09 -9.31
C GLY A 39 11.58 6.52 -10.43
N ILE A 40 10.54 5.72 -10.65
CA ILE A 40 9.40 6.09 -11.49
C ILE A 40 8.20 6.36 -10.59
N THR A 41 7.38 7.35 -10.94
CA THR A 41 6.11 7.59 -10.24
C THR A 41 5.12 6.48 -10.61
N VAL A 42 4.59 5.77 -9.61
CA VAL A 42 3.66 4.64 -9.77
C VAL A 42 2.26 4.96 -9.25
N ALA A 43 2.12 5.97 -8.43
CA ALA A 43 0.85 6.52 -7.94
C ALA A 43 0.96 8.04 -7.93
N GLU A 44 -0.06 8.74 -8.42
CA GLU A 44 -0.08 10.22 -8.55
C GLU A 44 0.88 10.76 -9.63
N GLY A 45 1.34 12.00 -9.52
CA GLY A 45 2.20 12.75 -10.46
C GLY A 45 1.53 14.02 -10.99
N ASN A 46 0.36 14.41 -10.46
CA ASN A 46 -0.48 15.49 -10.96
C ASN A 46 -0.65 16.67 -9.97
N ARG A 47 0.30 16.88 -9.09
CA ARG A 47 0.32 17.87 -8.00
C ARG A 47 -0.62 17.50 -6.83
N GLU A 48 -0.36 18.13 -5.70
CA GLU A 48 -1.14 17.94 -4.47
C GLU A 48 -2.57 18.49 -4.64
N ASP A 49 -3.57 17.61 -4.49
CA ASP A 49 -5.00 17.97 -4.42
C ASP A 49 -5.81 16.73 -3.96
N ASN A 50 -7.15 16.77 -4.05
CA ASN A 50 -8.06 15.72 -3.62
C ASN A 50 -8.64 14.86 -4.77
N GLY A 51 -8.20 15.07 -6.00
CA GLY A 51 -8.60 14.24 -7.15
C GLY A 51 -8.17 12.76 -6.97
N THR A 52 -8.78 11.86 -7.72
CA THR A 52 -8.44 10.42 -7.67
C THR A 52 -7.08 10.09 -8.31
N ASN A 53 -6.50 11.02 -9.01
CA ASN A 53 -5.15 10.97 -9.58
C ASN A 53 -4.17 11.89 -8.84
N GLN A 54 -4.48 12.27 -7.60
CA GLN A 54 -3.71 13.21 -6.78
C GLN A 54 -3.64 12.70 -5.34
N LEU A 55 -2.56 13.03 -4.64
CA LEU A 55 -2.35 12.74 -3.22
C LEU A 55 -2.01 14.03 -2.47
N SER A 56 -2.30 14.06 -1.18
CA SER A 56 -1.90 15.14 -0.29
C SER A 56 -1.27 14.59 0.99
N SER A 57 0.00 14.92 1.20
CA SER A 57 0.80 14.43 2.33
C SER A 57 0.67 12.92 2.53
N PRO A 58 0.98 12.09 1.52
CA PRO A 58 0.95 10.64 1.68
C PRO A 58 1.96 10.24 2.75
N TRP A 59 1.56 9.37 3.70
CA TRP A 59 2.41 9.02 4.83
C TRP A 59 3.01 7.62 4.70
N ASP A 60 2.18 6.66 4.38
CA ASP A 60 2.61 5.28 4.22
C ASP A 60 1.94 4.61 3.03
N LEU A 61 2.49 3.45 2.63
CA LEU A 61 1.99 2.64 1.53
C LEU A 61 2.14 1.15 1.81
N TYR A 62 1.24 0.37 1.22
CA TYR A 62 1.31 -1.09 1.18
C TYR A 62 1.21 -1.57 -0.26
N VAL A 63 2.03 -2.57 -0.63
CA VAL A 63 1.96 -3.21 -1.95
C VAL A 63 1.47 -4.63 -1.79
N ASP A 64 0.34 -4.98 -2.40
CA ASP A 64 -0.23 -6.31 -2.38
C ASP A 64 0.43 -7.24 -3.42
N ASP A 65 0.17 -8.55 -3.32
CA ASP A 65 0.76 -9.58 -4.19
C ASP A 65 0.44 -9.36 -5.68
N ASP A 66 -0.69 -8.74 -6.01
CA ASP A 66 -1.10 -8.39 -7.37
C ASP A 66 -0.51 -7.06 -7.85
N GLN A 67 0.43 -6.48 -7.10
CA GLN A 67 1.05 -5.19 -7.33
C GLN A 67 0.07 -4.01 -7.20
N THR A 68 -1.07 -4.18 -6.55
CA THR A 68 -1.92 -3.08 -6.13
C THR A 68 -1.23 -2.30 -5.03
N ILE A 69 -1.16 -0.99 -5.18
CA ILE A 69 -0.55 -0.08 -4.21
C ILE A 69 -1.69 0.60 -3.44
N TYR A 70 -1.67 0.47 -2.11
CA TYR A 70 -2.53 1.22 -1.21
C TYR A 70 -1.73 2.35 -0.59
N VAL A 71 -2.30 3.55 -0.54
CA VAL A 71 -1.61 4.74 0.00
C VAL A 71 -2.48 5.40 1.07
N ALA A 72 -1.90 5.69 2.22
CA ALA A 72 -2.49 6.58 3.21
C ALA A 72 -2.37 8.03 2.73
N ASP A 73 -3.44 8.54 2.13
CA ASP A 73 -3.56 9.90 1.64
C ASP A 73 -4.05 10.79 2.80
N THR A 74 -3.10 11.06 3.70
CA THR A 74 -3.34 11.53 5.07
C THR A 74 -4.10 12.84 5.15
N ALA A 75 -3.70 13.85 4.37
CA ALA A 75 -4.36 15.16 4.41
C ALA A 75 -5.74 15.15 3.71
N ASN A 76 -6.00 14.16 2.86
CA ASN A 76 -7.31 13.93 2.25
C ASN A 76 -8.19 12.95 3.04
N HIS A 77 -7.72 12.47 4.20
CA HIS A 77 -8.47 11.61 5.13
C HIS A 77 -9.06 10.36 4.47
N ARG A 78 -8.22 9.67 3.65
CA ARG A 78 -8.64 8.51 2.86
C ARG A 78 -7.50 7.52 2.63
N ILE A 79 -7.85 6.29 2.26
CA ILE A 79 -6.95 5.33 1.64
C ILE A 79 -7.31 5.22 0.17
N VAL A 80 -6.30 5.27 -0.69
CA VAL A 80 -6.46 5.18 -2.15
C VAL A 80 -5.70 3.96 -2.65
N GLU A 81 -6.32 3.16 -3.52
CA GLU A 81 -5.64 2.07 -4.23
C GLU A 81 -5.28 2.48 -5.66
N TRP A 82 -4.10 2.04 -6.13
CA TRP A 82 -3.69 2.11 -7.52
C TRP A 82 -3.40 0.71 -8.04
N LYS A 83 -4.07 0.32 -9.10
CA LYS A 83 -3.73 -0.88 -9.86
C LYS A 83 -2.49 -0.64 -10.69
N TRP A 84 -1.70 -1.66 -10.92
CA TRP A 84 -0.50 -1.54 -11.75
C TRP A 84 -0.81 -0.89 -13.10
N GLY A 85 -0.08 0.20 -13.45
CA GLY A 85 -0.26 0.95 -14.68
C GLY A 85 -1.50 1.84 -14.76
N ALA A 86 -2.29 1.95 -13.69
CA ALA A 86 -3.42 2.87 -13.66
C ALA A 86 -2.96 4.33 -13.63
N THR A 87 -3.70 5.20 -14.31
CA THR A 87 -3.46 6.66 -14.32
C THR A 87 -4.24 7.41 -13.25
N SER A 88 -5.12 6.71 -12.52
CA SER A 88 -5.89 7.25 -11.39
C SER A 88 -6.11 6.15 -10.36
N GLY A 89 -6.18 6.55 -9.11
CA GLY A 89 -6.52 5.65 -8.01
C GLY A 89 -8.04 5.54 -7.80
N GLN A 90 -8.41 4.68 -6.87
CA GLN A 90 -9.77 4.54 -6.35
C GLN A 90 -9.74 4.70 -4.83
N VAL A 91 -10.63 5.52 -4.28
CA VAL A 91 -10.81 5.62 -2.83
C VAL A 91 -11.44 4.32 -2.34
N VAL A 92 -10.78 3.65 -1.39
CA VAL A 92 -11.22 2.37 -0.84
C VAL A 92 -11.60 2.44 0.64
N ALA A 93 -11.20 3.51 1.34
CA ALA A 93 -11.63 3.79 2.70
C ALA A 93 -11.63 5.30 2.97
N GLY A 94 -12.56 5.80 3.76
CA GLY A 94 -12.69 7.23 4.06
C GLY A 94 -13.13 8.04 2.85
N GLY A 95 -12.58 9.27 2.71
CA GLY A 95 -12.87 10.15 1.58
C GLY A 95 -14.22 10.89 1.67
N ASN A 96 -14.93 10.75 2.78
CA ASN A 96 -16.20 11.40 3.07
C ASN A 96 -16.03 12.62 3.99
N GLY A 97 -14.90 13.32 3.84
CA GLY A 97 -14.47 14.39 4.72
C GLY A 97 -13.85 13.87 6.02
N GLN A 98 -13.13 14.77 6.72
CA GLN A 98 -12.55 14.47 8.01
C GLN A 98 -13.65 14.20 9.05
N GLY A 99 -13.51 13.13 9.82
CA GLY A 99 -14.48 12.85 10.88
C GLY A 99 -14.23 11.50 11.57
N SER A 100 -15.09 11.21 12.56
CA SER A 100 -15.03 9.98 13.38
C SER A 100 -16.17 8.99 13.12
N GLY A 101 -17.03 9.29 12.14
CA GLY A 101 -18.09 8.36 11.71
C GLY A 101 -17.49 7.06 11.17
N ASP A 102 -18.33 6.05 11.02
CA ASP A 102 -17.94 4.74 10.51
C ASP A 102 -17.49 4.80 9.04
N HIS A 103 -17.98 5.77 8.26
CA HIS A 103 -17.63 6.03 6.87
C HIS A 103 -16.53 7.10 6.70
N GLN A 104 -15.92 7.57 7.79
CA GLN A 104 -14.92 8.64 7.80
C GLN A 104 -13.61 8.19 8.44
N LEU A 105 -12.51 8.82 8.01
CA LEU A 105 -11.20 8.77 8.63
C LEU A 105 -10.73 10.17 9.03
N SER A 106 -9.73 10.24 9.91
CA SER A 106 -9.08 11.48 10.28
C SER A 106 -7.56 11.27 10.36
N SER A 107 -6.84 11.77 9.37
CA SER A 107 -5.39 11.65 9.23
C SER A 107 -4.92 10.19 9.39
N PRO A 108 -5.33 9.28 8.48
CA PRO A 108 -4.80 7.92 8.48
C PRO A 108 -3.29 7.97 8.21
N LEU A 109 -2.50 7.23 8.98
CA LEU A 109 -1.04 7.24 8.85
C LEU A 109 -0.49 5.95 8.28
N ASP A 110 -1.09 4.81 8.63
CA ASP A 110 -0.58 3.50 8.24
C ASP A 110 -1.73 2.55 7.90
N MET A 111 -1.47 1.56 7.05
CA MET A 111 -2.43 0.50 6.76
C MET A 111 -1.72 -0.78 6.34
N ILE A 112 -2.34 -1.89 6.66
CA ILE A 112 -1.95 -3.23 6.20
C ILE A 112 -3.14 -3.96 5.60
N VAL A 113 -2.87 -4.98 4.79
CA VAL A 113 -3.89 -5.90 4.26
C VAL A 113 -3.96 -7.14 5.13
N ASP A 114 -5.12 -7.37 5.73
CA ASP A 114 -5.50 -8.65 6.30
C ASP A 114 -6.09 -9.52 5.19
N LYS A 115 -5.28 -10.47 4.70
CA LYS A 115 -5.66 -11.35 3.57
C LYS A 115 -6.70 -12.38 3.97
N GLU A 116 -6.74 -12.77 5.24
CA GLU A 116 -7.70 -13.77 5.72
C GLU A 116 -9.12 -13.20 5.75
N SER A 117 -9.28 -11.97 6.26
CA SER A 117 -10.58 -11.30 6.30
C SER A 117 -10.88 -10.44 5.06
N ASP A 118 -9.96 -10.37 4.08
CA ASP A 118 -10.03 -9.49 2.90
C ASP A 118 -10.37 -8.04 3.27
N SER A 119 -9.57 -7.51 4.22
CA SER A 119 -9.80 -6.19 4.83
C SER A 119 -8.53 -5.36 4.88
N LEU A 120 -8.69 -4.04 4.92
CA LEU A 120 -7.66 -3.11 5.34
C LEU A 120 -7.75 -2.92 6.85
N ILE A 121 -6.62 -2.99 7.54
CA ILE A 121 -6.48 -2.57 8.92
C ILE A 121 -5.78 -1.22 8.90
N ILE A 122 -6.44 -0.16 9.37
CA ILE A 122 -6.02 1.22 9.15
C ILE A 122 -5.79 1.91 10.50
N SER A 123 -4.64 2.57 10.64
CA SER A 123 -4.38 3.53 11.70
C SER A 123 -5.14 4.82 11.42
N ASP A 124 -6.27 5.02 12.08
CA ASP A 124 -7.05 6.26 12.03
C ASP A 124 -6.58 7.19 13.17
N TYR A 125 -5.37 7.74 12.97
CA TYR A 125 -4.53 8.33 14.01
C TYR A 125 -5.21 9.47 14.78
N ALA A 126 -5.77 10.46 14.10
CA ALA A 126 -6.37 11.61 14.76
C ALA A 126 -7.66 11.24 15.51
N ASN A 127 -8.32 10.14 15.14
CA ASN A 127 -9.45 9.58 15.89
C ASN A 127 -9.00 8.63 17.02
N ARG A 128 -7.70 8.39 17.18
CA ARG A 128 -7.12 7.50 18.20
C ARG A 128 -7.72 6.12 18.18
N ARG A 129 -7.85 5.52 16.99
CA ARG A 129 -8.42 4.19 16.79
C ARG A 129 -7.72 3.44 15.66
N VAL A 130 -7.86 2.12 15.68
CA VAL A 130 -7.60 1.24 14.53
C VAL A 130 -8.95 0.76 14.01
N VAL A 131 -9.13 0.84 12.70
CA VAL A 131 -10.36 0.41 12.03
C VAL A 131 -10.06 -0.73 11.06
N ARG A 132 -11.00 -1.68 10.97
CA ARG A 132 -11.08 -2.69 9.92
C ARG A 132 -12.03 -2.22 8.85
N TRP A 133 -11.61 -2.28 7.57
CA TRP A 133 -12.41 -1.83 6.45
C TRP A 133 -12.42 -2.89 5.36
N SER A 134 -13.59 -3.42 4.98
CA SER A 134 -13.66 -4.43 3.92
C SER A 134 -13.13 -3.88 2.59
N ARG A 135 -12.27 -4.63 1.92
CA ARG A 135 -11.74 -4.29 0.59
C ARG A 135 -12.79 -4.42 -0.52
N ARG A 136 -13.79 -5.27 -0.31
CA ARG A 136 -14.87 -5.51 -1.26
C ARG A 136 -16.13 -4.74 -0.84
N ASN A 137 -16.38 -3.63 -1.53
CA ASN A 137 -17.60 -2.82 -1.34
C ASN A 137 -17.77 -2.26 0.07
N GLY A 138 -16.66 -2.10 0.83
CA GLY A 138 -16.69 -1.51 2.16
C GLY A 138 -17.03 -0.01 2.07
N THR A 139 -18.20 0.37 2.57
CA THR A 139 -18.65 1.77 2.69
C THR A 139 -18.42 2.34 4.08
N SER A 140 -18.03 1.48 5.04
CA SER A 140 -17.76 1.84 6.43
C SER A 140 -16.72 0.93 7.05
N GLY A 141 -16.05 1.42 8.10
CA GLY A 141 -15.08 0.71 8.89
C GLY A 141 -15.59 0.37 10.28
N GLU A 142 -15.20 -0.78 10.80
CA GLU A 142 -15.41 -1.20 12.17
C GLU A 142 -14.22 -0.76 13.04
N THR A 143 -14.47 -0.07 14.15
CA THR A 143 -13.40 0.21 15.12
C THR A 143 -13.05 -1.06 15.89
N ILE A 144 -11.84 -1.60 15.65
CA ILE A 144 -11.34 -2.82 16.32
C ILE A 144 -10.50 -2.52 17.56
N ILE A 145 -9.83 -1.35 17.59
CA ILE A 145 -9.10 -0.88 18.77
C ILE A 145 -9.40 0.60 18.95
N SER A 146 -9.70 1.00 20.19
CA SER A 146 -9.97 2.39 20.55
C SER A 146 -8.98 2.93 21.58
N ASN A 147 -8.92 4.25 21.74
CA ASN A 147 -8.07 4.96 22.70
C ASN A 147 -6.57 4.63 22.55
N ILE A 148 -6.08 4.57 21.32
CA ILE A 148 -4.70 4.30 20.99
C ILE A 148 -4.15 5.36 20.02
N ASN A 149 -2.95 5.88 20.29
CA ASN A 149 -2.24 6.76 19.36
C ASN A 149 -1.42 5.88 18.41
N CYS A 150 -2.10 5.21 17.50
CA CYS A 150 -1.50 4.27 16.57
C CYS A 150 -0.69 5.00 15.49
N LEU A 151 0.64 4.79 15.48
CA LEU A 151 1.50 5.31 14.43
C LEU A 151 1.80 4.26 13.36
N GLY A 152 2.12 3.03 13.77
CA GLY A 152 2.51 1.94 12.89
C GLY A 152 1.77 0.66 13.19
N LEU A 153 1.52 -0.13 12.14
CA LEU A 153 0.83 -1.41 12.17
C LEU A 153 1.68 -2.48 11.50
N THR A 154 1.64 -3.69 12.02
CA THR A 154 2.08 -4.88 11.29
C THR A 154 1.34 -6.11 11.81
N MET A 155 1.32 -7.18 11.01
CA MET A 155 0.69 -8.43 11.38
C MET A 155 1.66 -9.58 11.15
N ASP A 156 1.72 -10.53 12.07
CA ASP A 156 2.50 -11.74 11.89
C ASP A 156 1.71 -12.81 11.09
N GLU A 157 2.40 -13.88 10.72
CA GLU A 157 1.81 -15.00 9.96
C GLU A 157 0.70 -15.76 10.71
N ASN A 158 0.59 -15.56 12.03
CA ASN A 158 -0.47 -16.14 12.86
C ASN A 158 -1.68 -15.21 13.00
N GLY A 159 -1.69 -14.06 12.31
CA GLY A 159 -2.76 -13.07 12.37
C GLY A 159 -2.74 -12.19 13.61
N SER A 160 -1.66 -12.20 14.41
CA SER A 160 -1.54 -11.25 15.53
C SER A 160 -1.18 -9.86 15.01
N LEU A 161 -1.95 -8.87 15.41
CA LEU A 161 -1.74 -7.47 15.06
C LEU A 161 -0.80 -6.80 16.07
N TYR A 162 0.24 -6.16 15.58
CA TYR A 162 1.16 -5.35 16.39
C TYR A 162 0.94 -3.87 16.07
N VAL A 163 0.85 -3.06 17.10
CA VAL A 163 0.51 -1.64 17.02
C VAL A 163 1.51 -0.82 17.82
N VAL A 164 2.08 0.19 17.21
CA VAL A 164 2.90 1.20 17.91
C VAL A 164 1.97 2.22 18.56
N ASP A 165 1.91 2.26 19.90
CA ASP A 165 1.16 3.24 20.67
C ASP A 165 2.09 4.36 21.16
N THR A 166 2.15 5.46 20.41
CA THR A 166 2.98 6.62 20.76
C THR A 166 2.47 7.41 21.96
N GLY A 167 1.24 7.18 22.39
CA GLY A 167 0.70 7.80 23.59
C GLY A 167 1.15 7.13 24.89
N LYS A 168 1.76 5.94 24.78
CA LYS A 168 2.26 5.16 25.93
C LYS A 168 3.70 4.70 25.76
N ASP A 169 4.36 5.07 24.64
CA ASP A 169 5.71 4.66 24.31
C ASP A 169 5.90 3.13 24.30
N GLU A 170 4.91 2.40 23.75
CA GLU A 170 4.91 0.93 23.75
C GLU A 170 4.50 0.35 22.39
N VAL A 171 4.85 -0.92 22.16
CA VAL A 171 4.30 -1.75 21.09
C VAL A 171 3.36 -2.78 21.73
N ARG A 172 2.15 -2.86 21.23
CA ARG A 172 1.12 -3.80 21.67
C ARG A 172 0.89 -4.89 20.65
N ARG A 173 0.67 -6.10 21.14
CA ARG A 173 0.18 -7.24 20.36
C ARG A 173 -1.29 -7.51 20.73
N TYR A 174 -2.12 -7.70 19.72
CA TYR A 174 -3.54 -8.05 19.81
C TYR A 174 -3.83 -9.39 19.13
#